data_b292d138aaf7e27226f518491bbc6059
#
_entry.id   b292d138aaf7e27226f518491bbc6059
#
_cell.length_a   1.000
_cell.length_b   1.000
_cell.length_c   1.000
_cell.angle_alpha   90.00
_cell.angle_beta   90.00
_cell.angle_gamma   90.00
#
_symmetry.space_group_name_H-M   'P 1'
#
loop_
_entity.id
_entity.type
_entity.pdbx_description
1 polymer ?
#
loop_
_entity_poly.entity_id
_entity_poly.type
_entity_poly.pdbx_seq_one_letter_code
_entity_poly.pdbx_strand_id
1 'polypeptide(L)'
;MDSEAVAEDFVRARLGAKALFDFPGTVPTTLNTAYAYQDRAIALWPDTVAGWKVGRIAAPWLERMGEDRLVGPIFRRGIRLAPPDAQVEFPVFQGGFAAVEAEFVFRLAADAESDKIHWTIEEAARLVSGLHVGIEAAGSPLAVINELGPAVVVSDFGNNAGLLLGPAIPDWRNRTFDSLTCETVIDGNSVGRGGATSLPGGPLAAVAFALGRCARRGLPMKSGYVISTGAATGIHDIRIGQTARVKFAGVGELLCRAVPAAKSVRT
;
A
#
# COMPACT_ATOMS: atom_id res chain seq x y z
N MET A 1 5.90 19.99 17.52
CA MET A 1 5.04 19.51 18.64
C MET A 1 3.82 18.74 18.13
N ASP A 2 3.06 19.25 17.15
CA ASP A 2 1.86 18.57 16.63
C ASP A 2 2.18 17.26 15.86
N SER A 3 3.24 17.26 15.01
CA SER A 3 3.62 16.07 14.24
C SER A 3 4.04 14.87 15.10
N GLU A 4 4.64 15.11 16.23
CA GLU A 4 5.05 14.05 17.15
C GLU A 4 3.85 13.40 17.82
N ALA A 5 2.93 14.20 18.35
CA ALA A 5 1.74 13.71 19.02
C ALA A 5 0.82 12.91 18.07
N VAL A 6 0.58 13.41 16.85
CA VAL A 6 -0.20 12.71 15.83
C VAL A 6 0.44 11.35 15.47
N ALA A 7 1.75 11.34 15.24
CA ALA A 7 2.47 10.11 14.91
C ALA A 7 2.43 9.09 16.06
N GLU A 8 2.64 9.54 17.30
CA GLU A 8 2.58 8.69 18.49
C GLU A 8 1.19 8.08 18.68
N ASP A 9 0.13 8.86 18.46
CA ASP A 9 -1.25 8.37 18.60
C ASP A 9 -1.62 7.32 17.58
N PHE A 10 -1.25 7.52 16.28
CA PHE A 10 -1.44 6.50 15.26
C PHE A 10 -0.63 5.23 15.56
N VAL A 11 0.65 5.38 15.91
CA VAL A 11 1.50 4.24 16.26
C VAL A 11 0.95 3.48 17.48
N ARG A 12 0.53 4.19 18.52
CA ARG A 12 -0.07 3.61 19.73
C ARG A 12 -1.37 2.87 19.41
N ALA A 13 -2.24 3.47 18.60
CA ALA A 13 -3.50 2.87 18.18
C ALA A 13 -3.27 1.58 17.37
N ARG A 14 -2.34 1.60 16.41
CA ARG A 14 -1.97 0.43 15.61
C ARG A 14 -1.36 -0.69 16.46
N LEU A 15 -0.39 -0.39 17.32
CA LEU A 15 0.23 -1.37 18.21
C LEU A 15 -0.76 -1.91 19.25
N GLY A 16 -1.68 -1.09 19.71
CA GLY A 16 -2.72 -1.44 20.65
C GLY A 16 -3.93 -2.15 20.03
N ALA A 17 -3.99 -2.27 18.71
CA ALA A 17 -5.16 -2.73 17.95
C ALA A 17 -6.46 -2.00 18.37
N LYS A 18 -6.39 -0.68 18.55
CA LYS A 18 -7.50 0.16 19.02
C LYS A 18 -7.94 1.12 17.94
N ALA A 19 -9.25 1.26 17.73
CA ALA A 19 -9.79 2.28 16.85
C ALA A 19 -9.56 3.69 17.41
N LEU A 20 -9.46 4.66 16.50
CA LEU A 20 -9.50 6.09 16.75
C LEU A 20 -10.89 6.62 16.34
N PHE A 21 -11.49 7.44 17.20
CA PHE A 21 -12.79 8.04 16.89
C PHE A 21 -12.68 9.18 15.88
N ASP A 22 -11.55 9.90 15.93
CA ASP A 22 -11.28 11.06 15.09
C ASP A 22 -9.79 11.15 14.78
N PHE A 23 -9.40 12.05 13.86
CA PHE A 23 -7.99 12.32 13.58
C PHE A 23 -7.31 12.86 14.85
N PRO A 24 -6.17 12.29 15.28
CA PRO A 24 -5.56 12.63 16.56
C PRO A 24 -4.72 13.91 16.49
N GLY A 25 -5.37 15.05 16.34
CA GLY A 25 -4.72 16.36 16.29
C GLY A 25 -5.21 17.23 15.15
N THR A 26 -4.34 18.08 14.58
CA THR A 26 -4.69 18.95 13.47
C THR A 26 -4.67 18.18 12.15
N VAL A 27 -5.81 18.13 11.47
CA VAL A 27 -5.93 17.48 10.14
C VAL A 27 -5.01 18.18 9.14
N PRO A 28 -4.08 17.46 8.48
CA PRO A 28 -3.15 18.06 7.54
C PRO A 28 -3.86 18.50 6.27
N THR A 29 -3.56 19.70 5.81
CA THR A 29 -4.12 20.25 4.58
C THR A 29 -3.23 20.10 3.36
N THR A 30 -1.98 19.66 3.57
CA THR A 30 -0.98 19.44 2.51
C THR A 30 -0.32 18.08 2.65
N LEU A 31 0.16 17.53 1.53
CA LEU A 31 0.93 16.28 1.55
C LEU A 31 2.26 16.44 2.31
N ASN A 32 2.90 17.61 2.26
CA ASN A 32 4.15 17.84 2.97
C ASN A 32 3.97 17.72 4.49
N THR A 33 2.92 18.31 5.06
CA THR A 33 2.58 18.15 6.48
C THR A 33 2.26 16.68 6.81
N ALA A 34 1.50 16.04 5.96
CA ALA A 34 1.13 14.63 6.13
C ALA A 34 2.34 13.69 6.09
N TYR A 35 3.28 13.93 5.17
CA TYR A 35 4.53 13.17 5.12
C TYR A 35 5.41 13.40 6.35
N ALA A 36 5.42 14.61 6.93
CA ALA A 36 6.15 14.84 8.18
C ALA A 36 5.56 14.00 9.34
N TYR A 37 4.23 13.83 9.39
CA TYR A 37 3.58 12.91 10.33
C TYR A 37 3.98 11.45 10.06
N GLN A 38 3.92 11.03 8.79
CA GLN A 38 4.30 9.68 8.38
C GLN A 38 5.77 9.37 8.68
N ASP A 39 6.70 10.29 8.40
CA ASP A 39 8.13 10.11 8.66
C ASP A 39 8.41 9.93 10.15
N ARG A 40 7.71 10.71 11.00
CA ARG A 40 7.80 10.53 12.44
C ARG A 40 7.21 9.21 12.91
N ALA A 41 6.07 8.80 12.35
CA ALA A 41 5.45 7.51 12.66
C ALA A 41 6.33 6.33 12.22
N ILE A 42 7.00 6.42 11.06
CA ILE A 42 7.97 5.41 10.60
C ILE A 42 9.13 5.29 11.60
N ALA A 43 9.66 6.41 12.10
CA ALA A 43 10.76 6.40 13.07
C ALA A 43 10.36 5.78 14.43
N LEU A 44 9.08 5.85 14.80
CA LEU A 44 8.54 5.28 16.04
C LEU A 44 8.09 3.81 15.88
N TRP A 45 7.90 3.35 14.64
CA TRP A 45 7.38 2.01 14.39
C TRP A 45 8.42 0.93 14.66
N PRO A 46 8.10 -0.14 15.44
CA PRO A 46 9.07 -1.16 15.85
C PRO A 46 9.32 -2.23 14.76
N ASP A 47 9.44 -1.80 13.50
CA ASP A 47 9.75 -2.65 12.35
C ASP A 47 10.43 -1.83 11.26
N THR A 48 11.11 -2.49 10.34
CA THR A 48 11.84 -1.85 9.25
C THR A 48 11.00 -1.76 7.98
N VAL A 49 11.12 -0.65 7.27
CA VAL A 49 10.54 -0.50 5.93
C VAL A 49 11.21 -1.53 4.99
N ALA A 50 10.41 -2.25 4.24
CA ALA A 50 10.84 -3.24 3.24
C ALA A 50 10.19 -3.00 1.87
N GLY A 51 9.42 -1.94 1.74
CA GLY A 51 8.76 -1.57 0.50
C GLY A 51 7.87 -0.35 0.67
N TRP A 52 7.19 -0.01 -0.42
CA TRP A 52 6.27 1.13 -0.46
C TRP A 52 5.03 0.78 -1.27
N LYS A 53 3.86 1.22 -0.80
CA LYS A 53 2.65 1.23 -1.60
C LYS A 53 2.49 2.58 -2.29
N VAL A 54 1.82 2.58 -3.44
CA VAL A 54 1.46 3.79 -4.18
C VAL A 54 -0.06 3.86 -4.26
N GLY A 55 -0.64 4.92 -3.70
CA GLY A 55 -2.07 5.20 -3.81
C GLY A 55 -2.34 6.30 -4.83
N ARG A 56 -3.48 6.21 -5.52
CA ARG A 56 -3.94 7.27 -6.44
C ARG A 56 -4.64 8.38 -5.66
N ILE A 57 -4.36 9.63 -6.04
CA ILE A 57 -5.14 10.80 -5.64
C ILE A 57 -5.98 11.23 -6.85
N ALA A 58 -7.31 11.08 -6.73
CA ALA A 58 -8.25 11.45 -7.78
C ALA A 58 -8.97 12.76 -7.43
N ALA A 59 -9.79 13.27 -8.36
CA ALA A 59 -10.72 14.35 -8.06
C ALA A 59 -11.66 13.95 -6.90
N PRO A 60 -12.08 14.90 -6.03
CA PRO A 60 -11.76 16.33 -6.09
C PRO A 60 -10.41 16.72 -5.42
N TRP A 61 -9.66 15.75 -4.89
CA TRP A 61 -8.45 16.00 -4.12
C TRP A 61 -7.23 16.36 -4.96
N LEU A 62 -7.20 15.91 -6.24
CA LEU A 62 -6.05 16.11 -7.14
C LEU A 62 -5.61 17.57 -7.21
N GLU A 63 -6.56 18.49 -7.44
CA GLU A 63 -6.27 19.93 -7.56
C GLU A 63 -5.73 20.52 -6.24
N ARG A 64 -6.27 20.06 -5.11
CA ARG A 64 -5.88 20.55 -3.78
C ARG A 64 -4.51 20.05 -3.34
N MET A 65 -4.16 18.81 -3.70
CA MET A 65 -2.91 18.17 -3.30
C MET A 65 -1.75 18.47 -4.26
N GLY A 66 -2.04 18.82 -5.51
CA GLY A 66 -1.04 19.10 -6.54
C GLY A 66 -0.28 17.87 -7.04
N GLU A 67 -0.72 16.67 -6.65
CA GLU A 67 -0.12 15.38 -7.01
C GLU A 67 -1.20 14.32 -7.22
N ASP A 68 -0.96 13.42 -8.19
CA ASP A 68 -1.90 12.36 -8.56
C ASP A 68 -1.67 11.05 -7.77
N ARG A 69 -0.62 11.01 -6.95
CA ARG A 69 -0.24 9.82 -6.17
C ARG A 69 0.31 10.18 -4.80
N LEU A 70 0.24 9.20 -3.91
CA LEU A 70 0.88 9.20 -2.59
C LEU A 70 1.66 7.90 -2.38
N VAL A 71 2.55 7.88 -1.36
CA VAL A 71 3.23 6.66 -0.92
C VAL A 71 2.98 6.40 0.56
N GLY A 72 2.96 5.13 0.92
CA GLY A 72 2.96 4.65 2.31
C GLY A 72 3.97 3.52 2.49
N PRO A 73 4.61 3.38 3.68
CA PRO A 73 5.57 2.32 3.93
C PRO A 73 4.90 0.95 4.00
N ILE A 74 5.58 -0.06 3.47
CA ILE A 74 5.29 -1.47 3.73
C ILE A 74 6.38 -1.99 4.65
N PHE A 75 6.01 -2.41 5.86
CA PHE A 75 6.95 -2.91 6.85
C PHE A 75 7.24 -4.39 6.65
N ARG A 76 8.44 -4.82 7.03
CA ARG A 76 8.95 -6.17 6.79
C ARG A 76 8.04 -7.27 7.33
N ARG A 77 7.57 -7.15 8.57
CA ARG A 77 6.67 -8.12 9.20
C ARG A 77 5.26 -8.11 8.61
N GLY A 78 4.89 -7.03 7.89
CA GLY A 78 3.63 -6.89 7.18
C GLY A 78 3.61 -7.59 5.81
N ILE A 79 4.79 -8.01 5.29
CA ILE A 79 4.87 -8.77 4.04
C ILE A 79 4.69 -10.26 4.37
N ARG A 80 3.62 -10.83 3.87
CA ARG A 80 3.30 -12.26 4.02
C ARG A 80 3.34 -12.91 2.65
N LEU A 81 4.03 -14.04 2.55
CA LEU A 81 3.98 -14.83 1.32
C LEU A 81 2.60 -15.48 1.23
N ALA A 82 2.00 -15.39 0.05
CA ALA A 82 0.73 -16.04 -0.26
C ALA A 82 1.00 -17.21 -1.23
N PRO A 83 1.22 -18.43 -0.70
CA PRO A 83 1.42 -19.59 -1.56
C PRO A 83 0.13 -19.89 -2.33
N PRO A 84 0.22 -20.51 -3.51
CA PRO A 84 -0.94 -20.97 -4.25
C PRO A 84 -1.85 -21.83 -3.35
N ASP A 85 -3.15 -21.63 -3.49
CA ASP A 85 -4.20 -22.38 -2.79
C ASP A 85 -4.23 -22.28 -1.26
N ALA A 86 -3.34 -21.50 -0.65
CA ALA A 86 -3.34 -21.25 0.78
C ALA A 86 -4.07 -19.97 1.13
N GLN A 87 -5.00 -20.06 2.09
CA GLN A 87 -5.65 -18.88 2.65
C GLN A 87 -4.75 -18.22 3.69
N VAL A 88 -4.40 -16.95 3.45
CA VAL A 88 -3.55 -16.16 4.35
C VAL A 88 -4.43 -15.23 5.19
N GLU A 89 -4.32 -15.31 6.51
CA GLU A 89 -5.01 -14.37 7.40
C GLU A 89 -4.26 -13.03 7.43
N PHE A 90 -5.02 -11.93 7.49
CA PHE A 90 -4.48 -10.59 7.71
C PHE A 90 -5.29 -9.84 8.78
N PRO A 91 -4.61 -9.04 9.63
CA PRO A 91 -5.27 -8.34 10.71
C PRO A 91 -6.01 -7.10 10.23
N VAL A 92 -7.20 -6.86 10.76
CA VAL A 92 -7.98 -5.62 10.58
C VAL A 92 -8.32 -5.00 11.93
N PHE A 93 -8.32 -3.68 12.00
CA PHE A 93 -8.66 -2.94 13.23
C PHE A 93 -10.16 -2.98 13.45
N GLN A 94 -10.57 -3.59 14.56
CA GLN A 94 -11.99 -3.57 14.94
C GLN A 94 -12.45 -2.13 15.20
N GLY A 95 -13.45 -1.69 14.46
CA GLY A 95 -13.95 -0.29 14.50
C GLY A 95 -13.08 0.70 13.70
N GLY A 96 -12.07 0.23 12.99
CA GLY A 96 -11.27 1.02 12.05
C GLY A 96 -11.68 0.79 10.59
N PHE A 97 -10.86 1.26 9.68
CA PHE A 97 -10.98 1.01 8.25
C PHE A 97 -10.26 -0.28 7.86
N ALA A 98 -10.83 -1.06 6.96
CA ALA A 98 -10.19 -2.22 6.32
C ALA A 98 -10.71 -2.44 4.91
N ALA A 99 -9.79 -2.73 3.99
CA ALA A 99 -10.10 -3.08 2.61
C ALA A 99 -9.05 -4.05 2.03
N VAL A 100 -9.38 -4.67 0.92
CA VAL A 100 -8.46 -5.45 0.08
C VAL A 100 -8.34 -4.80 -1.30
N GLU A 101 -7.12 -4.77 -1.81
CA GLU A 101 -6.79 -4.20 -3.10
C GLU A 101 -5.97 -5.22 -3.90
N ALA A 102 -6.40 -5.52 -5.13
CA ALA A 102 -5.62 -6.33 -6.05
C ALA A 102 -4.44 -5.50 -6.58
N GLU A 103 -3.22 -6.03 -6.49
CA GLU A 103 -2.01 -5.28 -6.76
C GLU A 103 -1.04 -5.99 -7.71
N PHE A 104 -0.35 -5.20 -8.51
CA PHE A 104 0.86 -5.59 -9.20
C PHE A 104 2.06 -5.05 -8.43
N VAL A 105 2.99 -5.93 -8.06
CA VAL A 105 4.05 -5.62 -7.11
C VAL A 105 5.42 -5.82 -7.75
N PHE A 106 6.20 -4.76 -7.88
CA PHE A 106 7.58 -4.86 -8.35
C PHE A 106 8.54 -5.10 -7.18
N ARG A 107 9.64 -5.80 -7.50
CA ARG A 107 10.80 -5.94 -6.60
C ARG A 107 12.00 -5.22 -7.19
N LEU A 108 12.70 -4.43 -6.40
CA LEU A 108 13.92 -3.76 -6.82
C LEU A 108 15.11 -4.73 -6.95
N ALA A 109 15.89 -4.57 -8.01
CA ALA A 109 17.11 -5.31 -8.27
C ALA A 109 18.34 -4.72 -7.56
N ALA A 110 18.35 -3.40 -7.38
CA ALA A 110 19.47 -2.64 -6.82
C ALA A 110 18.96 -1.47 -5.96
N ASP A 111 19.85 -0.85 -5.23
CA ASP A 111 19.57 0.40 -4.50
C ASP A 111 19.28 1.51 -5.51
N ALA A 112 18.26 2.32 -5.21
CA ALA A 112 17.99 3.53 -5.97
C ALA A 112 19.02 4.63 -5.61
N GLU A 113 19.38 5.44 -6.60
CA GLU A 113 20.23 6.61 -6.39
C GLU A 113 19.58 7.56 -5.38
N SER A 114 20.31 7.91 -4.32
CA SER A 114 19.78 8.58 -3.13
C SER A 114 19.26 9.99 -3.37
N ASP A 115 19.81 10.68 -4.36
CA ASP A 115 19.56 12.08 -4.71
C ASP A 115 18.75 12.25 -6.01
N LYS A 116 18.46 11.15 -6.71
CA LYS A 116 17.66 11.16 -7.95
C LYS A 116 16.18 11.25 -7.65
N ILE A 117 15.62 12.43 -7.87
CA ILE A 117 14.21 12.74 -7.59
C ILE A 117 13.28 12.68 -8.82
N HIS A 118 13.85 12.52 -10.01
CA HIS A 118 13.11 12.35 -11.26
C HIS A 118 13.52 11.05 -11.94
N TRP A 119 12.55 10.22 -12.23
CA TRP A 119 12.73 8.91 -12.87
C TRP A 119 11.81 8.80 -14.07
N THR A 120 12.34 8.33 -15.19
CA THR A 120 11.49 7.91 -16.32
C THR A 120 10.98 6.48 -16.08
N ILE A 121 9.97 6.09 -16.86
CA ILE A 121 9.43 4.72 -16.81
C ILE A 121 10.52 3.70 -17.20
N GLU A 122 11.35 4.03 -18.19
CA GLU A 122 12.44 3.18 -18.67
C GLU A 122 13.54 3.02 -17.62
N GLU A 123 13.86 4.06 -16.88
CA GLU A 123 14.83 3.98 -15.78
C GLU A 123 14.28 3.11 -14.64
N ALA A 124 13.00 3.32 -14.26
CA ALA A 124 12.32 2.49 -13.28
C ALA A 124 12.26 1.02 -13.70
N ALA A 125 11.99 0.74 -14.99
CA ALA A 125 11.98 -0.61 -15.55
C ALA A 125 13.34 -1.32 -15.48
N ARG A 126 14.44 -0.57 -15.59
CA ARG A 126 15.80 -1.13 -15.43
C ARG A 126 16.15 -1.47 -13.99
N LEU A 127 15.54 -0.77 -13.03
CA LEU A 127 15.83 -0.94 -11.62
C LEU A 127 15.08 -2.12 -10.98
N VAL A 128 14.05 -2.66 -11.63
CA VAL A 128 13.24 -3.76 -11.06
C VAL A 128 13.68 -5.13 -11.58
N SER A 129 13.68 -6.14 -10.70
CA SER A 129 14.06 -7.52 -11.00
C SER A 129 12.88 -8.41 -11.37
N GLY A 130 11.70 -8.13 -10.86
CA GLY A 130 10.52 -8.98 -11.03
C GLY A 130 9.22 -8.23 -10.81
N LEU A 131 8.16 -8.76 -11.39
CA LEU A 131 6.77 -8.35 -11.18
C LEU A 131 6.02 -9.53 -10.54
N HIS A 132 5.33 -9.27 -9.46
CA HIS A 132 4.52 -10.23 -8.72
C HIS A 132 3.06 -9.78 -8.73
N VAL A 133 2.16 -10.72 -8.46
CA VAL A 133 0.80 -10.40 -8.04
C VAL A 133 0.75 -10.25 -6.53
N GLY A 134 -0.20 -9.47 -6.01
CA GLY A 134 -0.35 -9.28 -4.57
C GLY A 134 -1.75 -8.85 -4.17
N ILE A 135 -2.00 -8.88 -2.87
CA ILE A 135 -3.14 -8.23 -2.23
C ILE A 135 -2.58 -7.25 -1.20
N GLU A 136 -2.85 -5.96 -1.37
CA GLU A 136 -2.65 -5.03 -0.27
C GLU A 136 -3.78 -5.19 0.73
N ALA A 137 -3.42 -5.40 1.99
CA ALA A 137 -4.33 -5.23 3.12
C ALA A 137 -4.31 -3.75 3.49
N ALA A 138 -5.27 -2.98 2.99
CA ALA A 138 -5.45 -1.61 3.42
C ALA A 138 -6.15 -1.59 4.78
N GLY A 139 -5.66 -0.77 5.70
CA GLY A 139 -6.24 -0.70 7.04
C GLY A 139 -5.71 0.45 7.87
N SER A 140 -6.57 0.98 8.71
CA SER A 140 -6.29 2.07 9.65
C SER A 140 -7.10 1.92 10.92
N PRO A 141 -6.56 2.33 12.08
CA PRO A 141 -7.38 2.52 13.28
C PRO A 141 -8.47 3.57 13.13
N LEU A 142 -8.33 4.50 12.17
CA LEU A 142 -9.28 5.56 11.89
C LEU A 142 -10.27 5.13 10.80
N ALA A 143 -11.54 4.90 11.16
CA ALA A 143 -12.56 4.40 10.24
C ALA A 143 -12.81 5.33 9.05
N VAL A 144 -12.80 6.63 9.26
CA VAL A 144 -13.10 7.67 8.26
C VAL A 144 -11.86 8.16 7.50
N ILE A 145 -10.76 7.40 7.53
CA ILE A 145 -9.46 7.82 6.98
C ILE A 145 -9.53 8.27 5.51
N ASN A 146 -10.28 7.56 4.68
CA ASN A 146 -10.42 7.88 3.26
C ASN A 146 -11.38 9.07 3.02
N GLU A 147 -12.38 9.26 3.88
CA GLU A 147 -13.33 10.38 3.80
C GLU A 147 -12.64 11.71 4.11
N LEU A 148 -11.70 11.70 5.06
CA LEU A 148 -10.91 12.87 5.43
C LEU A 148 -9.85 13.24 4.37
N GLY A 149 -9.59 12.37 3.44
CA GLY A 149 -8.81 12.64 2.24
C GLY A 149 -7.34 12.19 2.29
N PRO A 150 -6.61 12.38 1.16
CA PRO A 150 -5.31 11.76 0.93
C PRO A 150 -4.21 12.22 1.90
N ALA A 151 -4.27 13.44 2.41
CA ALA A 151 -3.31 13.90 3.41
C ALA A 151 -3.48 13.13 4.74
N VAL A 152 -4.72 12.80 5.14
CA VAL A 152 -4.96 11.94 6.30
C VAL A 152 -4.53 10.50 6.03
N VAL A 153 -4.78 9.98 4.83
CA VAL A 153 -4.29 8.66 4.40
C VAL A 153 -2.77 8.58 4.50
N VAL A 154 -2.05 9.59 4.00
CA VAL A 154 -0.58 9.65 4.12
C VAL A 154 -0.14 9.63 5.56
N SER A 155 -0.79 10.37 6.46
CA SER A 155 -0.39 10.50 7.87
C SER A 155 -0.38 9.17 8.62
N ASP A 156 -1.25 8.22 8.24
CA ASP A 156 -1.30 6.88 8.79
C ASP A 156 -0.81 5.82 7.78
N PHE A 157 0.49 5.89 7.46
CA PHE A 157 1.19 4.92 6.60
C PHE A 157 0.58 4.71 5.22
N GLY A 158 -0.12 5.70 4.67
CA GLY A 158 -0.86 5.53 3.42
C GLY A 158 -1.99 4.51 3.51
N ASN A 159 -2.58 4.33 4.69
CA ASN A 159 -3.50 3.27 5.11
C ASN A 159 -2.99 1.83 4.91
N ASN A 160 -1.69 1.62 4.71
CA ASN A 160 -1.15 0.27 4.59
C ASN A 160 -1.20 -0.49 5.93
N ALA A 161 -1.68 -1.72 5.92
CA ALA A 161 -1.66 -2.65 7.05
C ALA A 161 -0.92 -3.96 6.71
N GLY A 162 -0.45 -4.11 5.47
CA GLY A 162 0.36 -5.25 5.03
C GLY A 162 0.22 -5.55 3.55
N LEU A 163 0.99 -6.52 3.11
CA LEU A 163 1.01 -7.00 1.72
C LEU A 163 1.08 -8.52 1.71
N LEU A 164 0.13 -9.16 1.05
CA LEU A 164 0.20 -10.56 0.69
C LEU A 164 0.90 -10.66 -0.66
N LEU A 165 2.14 -11.11 -0.66
CA LEU A 165 2.96 -11.21 -1.86
C LEU A 165 2.79 -12.60 -2.48
N GLY A 166 2.22 -12.63 -3.65
CA GLY A 166 1.98 -13.84 -4.45
C GLY A 166 3.13 -14.18 -5.39
N PRO A 167 2.91 -15.14 -6.30
CA PRO A 167 3.91 -15.59 -7.25
C PRO A 167 4.37 -14.47 -8.20
N ALA A 168 5.58 -14.66 -8.72
CA ALA A 168 6.08 -13.83 -9.80
C ALA A 168 5.31 -14.11 -11.10
N ILE A 169 5.11 -13.08 -11.90
CA ILE A 169 4.55 -13.18 -13.25
C ILE A 169 5.69 -13.58 -14.21
N PRO A 170 5.66 -14.78 -14.79
CA PRO A 170 6.69 -15.20 -15.73
C PRO A 170 6.73 -14.29 -16.96
N ASP A 171 7.92 -14.02 -17.46
CA ASP A 171 8.16 -13.24 -18.68
C ASP A 171 7.45 -11.88 -18.72
N TRP A 172 7.24 -11.26 -17.55
CA TRP A 172 6.47 -10.02 -17.41
C TRP A 172 6.95 -8.90 -18.36
N ARG A 173 8.24 -8.88 -18.71
CA ARG A 173 8.81 -7.87 -19.63
C ARG A 173 8.33 -7.99 -21.05
N ASN A 174 7.89 -9.19 -21.45
CA ASN A 174 7.36 -9.51 -22.78
C ASN A 174 5.83 -9.49 -22.82
N ARG A 175 5.18 -9.27 -21.65
CA ARG A 175 3.72 -9.16 -21.58
C ARG A 175 3.28 -7.73 -21.81
N THR A 176 2.16 -7.56 -22.49
CA THR A 176 1.48 -6.27 -22.56
C THR A 176 0.65 -6.06 -21.30
N PHE A 177 0.54 -4.83 -20.81
CA PHE A 177 -0.20 -4.54 -19.58
C PHE A 177 -1.71 -4.85 -19.67
N ASP A 178 -2.30 -4.79 -20.86
CA ASP A 178 -3.69 -5.19 -21.11
C ASP A 178 -3.91 -6.71 -20.95
N SER A 179 -2.86 -7.53 -21.06
CA SER A 179 -2.94 -8.96 -20.75
C SER A 179 -2.94 -9.26 -19.24
N LEU A 180 -2.56 -8.31 -18.40
CA LEU A 180 -2.49 -8.43 -16.95
C LEU A 180 -3.79 -7.96 -16.31
N THR A 181 -4.80 -8.83 -16.31
CA THR A 181 -6.14 -8.56 -15.74
C THR A 181 -6.35 -9.29 -14.43
N CYS A 182 -7.23 -8.75 -13.59
CA CYS A 182 -7.58 -9.37 -12.31
C CYS A 182 -9.04 -9.09 -11.91
N GLU A 183 -9.55 -9.94 -11.01
CA GLU A 183 -10.88 -9.83 -10.42
C GLU A 183 -10.79 -10.05 -8.91
N THR A 184 -11.42 -9.16 -8.15
CA THR A 184 -11.58 -9.29 -6.70
C THR A 184 -12.95 -9.80 -6.36
N VAL A 185 -13.01 -10.85 -5.55
CA VAL A 185 -14.24 -11.53 -5.09
C VAL A 185 -14.22 -11.54 -3.57
N ILE A 186 -15.27 -11.07 -2.91
CA ILE A 186 -15.45 -11.14 -1.44
C ILE A 186 -16.67 -12.00 -1.14
N ASP A 187 -16.51 -13.04 -0.32
CA ASP A 187 -17.56 -14.01 0.06
C ASP A 187 -18.38 -14.50 -1.13
N GLY A 188 -17.69 -14.81 -2.24
CA GLY A 188 -18.30 -15.32 -3.47
C GLY A 188 -18.85 -14.25 -4.43
N ASN A 189 -18.90 -12.98 -4.03
CA ASN A 189 -19.41 -11.90 -4.85
C ASN A 189 -18.26 -11.16 -5.56
N SER A 190 -18.33 -11.00 -6.88
CA SER A 190 -17.39 -10.17 -7.64
C SER A 190 -17.62 -8.71 -7.27
N VAL A 191 -16.60 -8.06 -6.69
CA VAL A 191 -16.66 -6.66 -6.22
C VAL A 191 -15.89 -5.70 -7.10
N GLY A 192 -14.96 -6.21 -7.93
CA GLY A 192 -14.21 -5.38 -8.86
C GLY A 192 -13.46 -6.17 -9.91
N ARG A 193 -13.33 -5.59 -11.10
CA ARG A 193 -12.53 -6.09 -12.22
C ARG A 193 -11.65 -5.00 -12.78
N GLY A 194 -10.46 -5.36 -13.19
CA GLY A 194 -9.50 -4.42 -13.74
C GLY A 194 -8.19 -5.10 -14.13
N GLY A 195 -7.10 -4.37 -14.02
CA GLY A 195 -5.79 -4.89 -14.39
C GLY A 195 -4.71 -3.80 -14.35
N ALA A 196 -3.57 -4.09 -14.93
CA ALA A 196 -2.45 -3.15 -14.98
C ALA A 196 -2.78 -1.85 -15.73
N THR A 197 -3.70 -1.90 -16.68
CA THR A 197 -4.19 -0.72 -17.42
C THR A 197 -5.14 0.18 -16.63
N SER A 198 -5.67 -0.30 -15.49
CA SER A 198 -6.46 0.54 -14.58
C SER A 198 -5.58 1.57 -13.84
N LEU A 199 -4.28 1.37 -13.84
CA LEU A 199 -3.32 2.26 -13.17
C LEU A 199 -2.87 3.36 -14.14
N PRO A 200 -3.05 4.65 -13.83
CA PRO A 200 -2.65 5.74 -14.72
C PRO A 200 -1.16 5.67 -15.11
N GLY A 201 -0.86 5.65 -16.41
CA GLY A 201 0.50 5.47 -16.93
C GLY A 201 1.11 4.07 -16.71
N GLY A 202 0.33 3.13 -16.18
CA GLY A 202 0.74 1.75 -15.90
C GLY A 202 1.52 1.58 -14.59
N PRO A 203 1.78 0.32 -14.21
CA PRO A 203 2.45 0.01 -12.94
C PRO A 203 3.87 0.60 -12.81
N LEU A 204 4.63 0.69 -13.91
CA LEU A 204 5.98 1.27 -13.89
C LEU A 204 5.99 2.78 -13.63
N ALA A 205 4.93 3.51 -14.01
CA ALA A 205 4.79 4.92 -13.65
C ALA A 205 4.64 5.12 -12.13
N ALA A 206 3.97 4.19 -11.46
CA ALA A 206 3.89 4.19 -10.00
C ALA A 206 5.27 3.92 -9.35
N VAL A 207 6.07 3.01 -9.93
CA VAL A 207 7.46 2.78 -9.48
C VAL A 207 8.29 4.06 -9.62
N ALA A 208 8.28 4.68 -10.79
CA ALA A 208 9.02 5.94 -11.05
C ALA A 208 8.63 7.05 -10.06
N PHE A 209 7.33 7.22 -9.81
CA PHE A 209 6.83 8.16 -8.81
C PHE A 209 7.35 7.84 -7.41
N ALA A 210 7.24 6.59 -6.97
CA ALA A 210 7.65 6.17 -5.63
C ALA A 210 9.14 6.36 -5.40
N LEU A 211 10.00 6.01 -6.38
CA LEU A 211 11.44 6.23 -6.33
C LEU A 211 11.77 7.72 -6.09
N GLY A 212 11.21 8.60 -6.89
CA GLY A 212 11.44 10.05 -6.77
C GLY A 212 10.85 10.63 -5.48
N ARG A 213 9.66 10.19 -5.07
CA ARG A 213 9.02 10.67 -3.84
C ARG A 213 9.82 10.27 -2.59
N CYS A 214 10.30 9.04 -2.53
CA CYS A 214 11.08 8.56 -1.39
C CYS A 214 12.47 9.23 -1.36
N ALA A 215 13.12 9.45 -2.50
CA ALA A 215 14.39 10.19 -2.55
C ALA A 215 14.25 11.62 -2.01
N ARG A 216 13.20 12.37 -2.41
CA ARG A 216 12.91 13.72 -1.88
C ARG A 216 12.73 13.77 -0.36
N ARG A 217 12.33 12.65 0.25
CA ARG A 217 12.15 12.53 1.70
C ARG A 217 13.39 12.01 2.43
N GLY A 218 14.51 11.80 1.73
CA GLY A 218 15.71 11.20 2.32
C GLY A 218 15.56 9.71 2.68
N LEU A 219 14.60 9.02 2.06
CA LEU A 219 14.27 7.61 2.27
C LEU A 219 14.51 6.80 0.98
N PRO A 220 15.74 6.79 0.39
CA PRO A 220 15.99 6.11 -0.87
C PRO A 220 15.72 4.61 -0.73
N MET A 221 15.12 4.05 -1.77
CA MET A 221 14.74 2.64 -1.77
C MET A 221 15.95 1.73 -1.95
N LYS A 222 15.89 0.56 -1.31
CA LYS A 222 16.97 -0.42 -1.28
C LYS A 222 16.66 -1.64 -2.16
N SER A 223 17.71 -2.32 -2.59
CA SER A 223 17.61 -3.62 -3.26
C SER A 223 16.73 -4.57 -2.45
N GLY A 224 15.87 -5.31 -3.15
CA GLY A 224 14.92 -6.24 -2.55
C GLY A 224 13.64 -5.60 -2.02
N TYR A 225 13.52 -4.26 -1.93
CA TYR A 225 12.27 -3.60 -1.57
C TYR A 225 11.19 -3.93 -2.59
N VAL A 226 9.94 -4.02 -2.10
CA VAL A 226 8.77 -4.20 -2.94
C VAL A 226 8.02 -2.88 -3.14
N ILE A 227 7.42 -2.71 -4.31
CA ILE A 227 6.60 -1.54 -4.63
C ILE A 227 5.23 -2.04 -5.10
N SER A 228 4.19 -1.83 -4.28
CA SER A 228 2.80 -2.08 -4.61
C SER A 228 2.27 -0.88 -5.40
N THR A 229 1.77 -1.11 -6.60
CA THR A 229 1.66 -0.04 -7.62
C THR A 229 0.28 0.62 -7.71
N GLY A 230 -0.66 0.19 -6.88
CA GLY A 230 -2.01 0.74 -6.80
C GLY A 230 -3.09 -0.29 -7.06
N ALA A 231 -4.28 0.00 -6.56
CA ALA A 231 -5.45 -0.87 -6.61
C ALA A 231 -5.94 -1.10 -8.04
N ALA A 232 -5.62 -2.25 -8.62
CA ALA A 232 -5.95 -2.59 -10.02
C ALA A 232 -7.44 -2.83 -10.25
N THR A 233 -8.20 -3.20 -9.20
CA THR A 233 -9.67 -3.43 -9.26
C THR A 233 -10.45 -2.39 -8.47
N GLY A 234 -9.79 -1.47 -7.77
CA GLY A 234 -10.37 -0.56 -6.80
C GLY A 234 -10.17 -1.02 -5.35
N ILE A 235 -10.57 -0.17 -4.43
CA ILE A 235 -10.54 -0.41 -2.97
C ILE A 235 -11.85 -1.10 -2.58
N HIS A 236 -11.76 -2.26 -1.93
CA HIS A 236 -12.96 -3.04 -1.58
C HIS A 236 -13.00 -3.30 -0.08
N ASP A 237 -13.94 -2.67 0.61
CA ASP A 237 -14.14 -2.82 2.04
C ASP A 237 -14.30 -4.30 2.41
N ILE A 238 -13.65 -4.70 3.50
CA ILE A 238 -13.74 -6.04 4.05
C ILE A 238 -13.92 -6.00 5.57
N ARG A 239 -14.69 -6.95 6.10
CA ARG A 239 -14.99 -7.04 7.53
C ARG A 239 -14.36 -8.28 8.14
N ILE A 240 -14.12 -8.25 9.44
CA ILE A 240 -13.68 -9.41 10.21
C ILE A 240 -14.56 -10.62 9.90
N GLY A 241 -13.91 -11.76 9.60
CA GLY A 241 -14.55 -13.01 9.24
C GLY A 241 -14.78 -13.21 7.75
N GLN A 242 -14.81 -12.15 6.94
CA GLN A 242 -14.96 -12.28 5.49
C GLN A 242 -13.68 -12.80 4.82
N THR A 243 -13.87 -13.43 3.67
CA THR A 243 -12.79 -13.93 2.82
C THR A 243 -12.75 -13.17 1.51
N ALA A 244 -11.54 -12.91 1.02
CA ALA A 244 -11.35 -12.38 -0.30
C ALA A 244 -10.51 -13.34 -1.17
N ARG A 245 -10.84 -13.37 -2.46
CA ARG A 245 -10.11 -14.08 -3.49
C ARG A 245 -9.80 -13.10 -4.60
N VAL A 246 -8.54 -13.00 -4.98
CA VAL A 246 -8.12 -12.21 -6.13
C VAL A 246 -7.58 -13.15 -7.19
N LYS A 247 -8.23 -13.14 -8.36
CA LYS A 247 -7.85 -13.93 -9.53
C LYS A 247 -7.03 -13.08 -10.47
N PHE A 248 -5.84 -13.55 -10.82
CA PHE A 248 -4.95 -12.90 -11.80
C PHE A 248 -4.86 -13.78 -13.04
N ALA A 249 -5.25 -13.25 -14.20
CA ALA A 249 -5.31 -14.01 -15.45
C ALA A 249 -3.94 -14.56 -15.84
N GLY A 250 -3.87 -15.89 -16.04
CA GLY A 250 -2.66 -16.59 -16.43
C GLY A 250 -1.55 -16.63 -15.37
N VAL A 251 -1.88 -16.31 -14.10
CA VAL A 251 -0.92 -16.36 -12.96
C VAL A 251 -1.44 -17.25 -11.84
N GLY A 252 -2.72 -17.10 -11.45
CA GLY A 252 -3.33 -17.87 -10.36
C GLY A 252 -4.24 -17.04 -9.48
N GLU A 253 -4.53 -17.55 -8.29
CA GLU A 253 -5.41 -16.91 -7.32
C GLU A 253 -4.69 -16.71 -5.99
N LEU A 254 -5.00 -15.61 -5.30
CA LEU A 254 -4.60 -15.38 -3.91
C LEU A 254 -5.86 -15.39 -3.04
N LEU A 255 -5.77 -16.06 -1.90
CA LEU A 255 -6.87 -16.19 -0.94
C LEU A 255 -6.48 -15.55 0.38
N CYS A 256 -7.37 -14.74 0.94
CA CYS A 256 -7.13 -14.17 2.26
C CYS A 256 -8.40 -14.12 3.10
N ARG A 257 -8.21 -13.99 4.42
CA ARG A 257 -9.27 -13.84 5.41
C ARG A 257 -8.95 -12.70 6.35
N ALA A 258 -9.91 -11.82 6.57
CA ALA A 258 -9.81 -10.75 7.55
C ALA A 258 -10.03 -11.32 8.97
N VAL A 259 -9.06 -11.08 9.86
CA VAL A 259 -9.12 -11.48 11.27
C VAL A 259 -8.92 -10.27 12.18
N PRO A 260 -9.41 -10.28 13.43
CA PRO A 260 -9.18 -9.16 14.33
C PRO A 260 -7.68 -8.91 14.54
N ALA A 261 -7.26 -7.64 14.49
CA ALA A 261 -5.92 -7.27 14.90
C ALA A 261 -5.72 -7.54 16.39
N ALA A 262 -4.57 -8.09 16.76
CA ALA A 262 -4.17 -8.31 18.14
C ALA A 262 -3.16 -7.24 18.58
N LYS A 263 -3.12 -6.96 19.88
CA LYS A 263 -2.06 -6.11 20.45
C LYS A 263 -0.69 -6.70 20.12
N SER A 264 0.19 -5.85 19.59
CA SER A 264 1.59 -6.24 19.43
C SER A 264 2.24 -6.40 20.81
N VAL A 265 2.69 -7.60 21.11
CA VAL A 265 3.52 -7.83 22.29
C VAL A 265 4.89 -7.20 21.99
N ARG A 266 5.31 -6.20 22.79
CA ARG A 266 6.70 -5.71 22.71
C ARG A 266 7.61 -6.87 23.15
N THR A 267 8.30 -7.44 22.19
CA THR A 267 9.44 -8.34 22.46
C THR A 267 10.72 -7.53 22.55
#